data_7a109f36914a2452b87996eb1c94ed86
#
_entry.id   7a109f36914a2452b87996eb1c94ed86
#
_cell.length_a   1.000
_cell.length_b   1.000
_cell.length_c   1.000
_cell.angle_alpha   90.00
_cell.angle_beta   90.00
_cell.angle_gamma   90.00
#
_symmetry.space_group_name_H-M   'P 1'
#
loop_
_entity.id
_entity.type
_entity.pdbx_description
1 polymer ?
#
loop_
_entity_poly.entity_id
_entity_poly.type
_entity_poly.pdbx_seq_one_letter_code
_entity_poly.pdbx_strand_id
1 'polypeptide(L)'
;MATLNGTSNGHGKMLSLTLQIWRQKNSKTKGRMEEYKIKGVSTEMSFLEMLDMLNEQLIKEGKDPVAFDHDCREGICGMCGAMVNGYAHGPDEATTLCQTHMRSFSDGDTITIEPWRAKAFPVIKDLAVDRTSFERIIQSGGYISVGTGGTPDANAIPIPKEAADRAMDAAQCIGCGACVAACPNASAMLFTSAKISHLANLPQGQVERHLRAANMIRAMDELGFGNCTNHGECEAVCPKEIKMENIALMNREYFGAMM
;
A
#
# COMPACT_ATOMS: atom_id res chain seq x y z
N MET A 1 -1.09 54.85 -4.72
CA MET A 1 -1.40 54.27 -3.38
C MET A 1 -2.21 53.01 -3.62
N ALA A 2 -1.58 51.86 -3.60
CA ALA A 2 -2.23 50.58 -3.73
C ALA A 2 -2.37 50.02 -2.31
N THR A 3 -3.60 49.84 -1.85
CA THR A 3 -3.97 49.27 -0.57
C THR A 3 -3.69 47.76 -0.61
N LEU A 4 -2.67 47.33 0.07
CA LEU A 4 -2.46 45.92 0.42
C LEU A 4 -3.47 45.55 1.51
N ASN A 5 -4.58 44.95 1.13
CA ASN A 5 -5.52 44.32 2.06
C ASN A 5 -5.36 42.82 2.03
N GLY A 6 -5.21 42.26 3.20
CA GLY A 6 -5.56 40.89 3.53
C GLY A 6 -4.40 39.95 3.78
N THR A 7 -3.85 40.04 5.00
CA THR A 7 -3.22 38.89 5.64
C THR A 7 -4.25 37.77 5.75
N SER A 8 -4.20 36.80 4.82
CA SER A 8 -4.83 35.49 5.07
C SER A 8 -4.03 34.80 6.16
N ASN A 9 -4.57 34.76 7.36
CA ASN A 9 -4.06 33.89 8.42
C ASN A 9 -4.02 32.46 7.89
N GLY A 10 -2.88 31.80 7.98
CA GLY A 10 -2.57 30.48 7.45
C GLY A 10 -3.27 29.32 8.19
N HIS A 11 -4.57 29.45 8.40
CA HIS A 11 -5.42 28.32 8.86
C HIS A 11 -6.27 27.89 7.67
N GLY A 12 -6.04 26.66 7.19
CA GLY A 12 -6.89 26.03 6.16
C GLY A 12 -8.37 26.09 6.56
N LYS A 13 -9.26 25.95 5.57
CA LYS A 13 -10.71 25.84 5.82
C LYS A 13 -10.99 24.70 6.80
N MET A 14 -11.92 24.92 7.75
CA MET A 14 -12.35 23.88 8.69
C MET A 14 -13.54 23.12 8.12
N LEU A 15 -13.48 21.79 8.24
CA LEU A 15 -14.50 20.87 7.79
C LEU A 15 -15.25 20.26 8.97
N SER A 16 -16.54 19.95 8.74
CA SER A 16 -17.39 19.10 9.59
C SER A 16 -17.75 17.87 8.77
N LEU A 17 -17.40 16.68 9.24
CA LEU A 17 -17.50 15.45 8.47
C LEU A 17 -18.30 14.39 9.22
N THR A 18 -18.93 13.50 8.47
CA THR A 18 -19.52 12.25 8.98
C THR A 18 -18.63 11.10 8.52
N LEU A 19 -18.12 10.31 9.47
CA LEU A 19 -17.25 9.17 9.19
C LEU A 19 -18.04 7.88 9.43
N GLN A 20 -18.11 7.03 8.41
CA GLN A 20 -18.63 5.66 8.49
C GLN A 20 -17.44 4.73 8.57
N ILE A 21 -17.10 4.24 9.77
CA ILE A 21 -15.87 3.47 10.01
C ILE A 21 -16.22 2.02 10.33
N TRP A 22 -15.50 1.09 9.69
CA TRP A 22 -15.59 -0.31 10.04
C TRP A 22 -15.01 -0.56 11.43
N ARG A 23 -15.85 -1.16 12.32
CA ARG A 23 -15.44 -1.55 13.66
C ARG A 23 -15.55 -3.06 13.81
N GLN A 24 -14.46 -3.67 14.25
CA GLN A 24 -14.36 -5.10 14.46
C GLN A 24 -13.38 -5.41 15.60
N LYS A 25 -13.83 -6.12 16.62
CA LYS A 25 -13.04 -6.36 17.83
C LYS A 25 -11.82 -7.26 17.57
N ASN A 26 -11.95 -8.26 16.72
CA ASN A 26 -10.89 -9.21 16.34
C ASN A 26 -11.32 -10.04 15.12
N SER A 27 -10.43 -10.89 14.60
CA SER A 27 -10.65 -11.74 13.43
C SER A 27 -11.82 -12.72 13.54
N LYS A 28 -12.27 -13.04 14.76
CA LYS A 28 -13.34 -14.03 15.03
C LYS A 28 -14.73 -13.37 15.19
N THR A 29 -14.79 -12.05 15.31
CA THR A 29 -16.04 -11.31 15.50
C THR A 29 -16.50 -10.72 14.16
N LYS A 30 -17.83 -10.61 13.99
CA LYS A 30 -18.40 -9.91 12.85
C LYS A 30 -18.20 -8.41 13.04
N GLY A 31 -17.66 -7.73 12.03
CA GLY A 31 -17.56 -6.28 12.03
C GLY A 31 -18.84 -5.61 11.55
N ARG A 32 -18.93 -4.30 11.78
CA ARG A 32 -20.04 -3.44 11.34
C ARG A 32 -19.52 -2.02 11.07
N MET A 33 -20.27 -1.26 10.29
CA MET A 33 -20.04 0.18 10.14
C MET A 33 -20.58 0.92 11.37
N GLU A 34 -19.83 1.87 11.89
CA GLU A 34 -20.25 2.78 12.96
C GLU A 34 -20.06 4.23 12.49
N GLU A 35 -21.04 5.08 12.85
CA GLU A 35 -21.04 6.49 12.47
C GLU A 35 -20.40 7.37 13.54
N TYR A 36 -19.53 8.27 13.11
CA TYR A 36 -18.89 9.29 13.94
C TYR A 36 -19.01 10.66 13.29
N LYS A 37 -19.27 11.70 14.08
CA LYS A 37 -19.27 13.09 13.61
C LYS A 37 -18.07 13.82 14.18
N ILE A 38 -17.30 14.42 13.30
CA ILE A 38 -16.12 15.20 13.67
C ILE A 38 -16.23 16.62 13.12
N LYS A 39 -15.81 17.61 13.89
CA LYS A 39 -15.81 19.03 13.51
C LYS A 39 -14.45 19.64 13.73
N GLY A 40 -14.15 20.72 12.99
CA GLY A 40 -12.90 21.44 13.14
C GLY A 40 -11.70 20.71 12.51
N VAL A 41 -11.94 19.89 11.50
CA VAL A 41 -10.87 19.24 10.72
C VAL A 41 -10.32 20.26 9.73
N SER A 42 -9.04 20.63 9.87
CA SER A 42 -8.39 21.53 8.91
C SER A 42 -8.14 20.83 7.58
N THR A 43 -8.35 21.54 6.48
CA THR A 43 -8.00 21.05 5.14
C THR A 43 -6.52 20.75 4.96
N GLU A 44 -5.65 21.31 5.82
CA GLU A 44 -4.20 21.07 5.78
C GLU A 44 -3.76 19.81 6.54
N MET A 45 -4.66 19.22 7.33
CA MET A 45 -4.39 17.94 8.01
C MET A 45 -4.28 16.79 7.02
N SER A 46 -3.44 15.81 7.35
CA SER A 46 -3.49 14.50 6.71
C SER A 46 -4.71 13.70 7.19
N PHE A 47 -5.07 12.67 6.42
CA PHE A 47 -6.16 11.75 6.79
C PHE A 47 -5.91 11.05 8.13
N LEU A 48 -4.65 10.71 8.42
CA LEU A 48 -4.29 10.07 9.70
C LEU A 48 -4.41 11.04 10.88
N GLU A 49 -4.09 12.32 10.72
CA GLU A 49 -4.29 13.32 11.77
C GLU A 49 -5.78 13.51 12.08
N MET A 50 -6.64 13.44 11.08
CA MET A 50 -8.10 13.44 11.29
C MET A 50 -8.55 12.21 12.09
N LEU A 51 -8.00 11.02 11.83
CA LEU A 51 -8.27 9.82 12.63
C LEU A 51 -7.72 9.93 14.05
N ASP A 52 -6.55 10.55 14.24
CA ASP A 52 -6.00 10.86 15.58
C ASP A 52 -6.95 11.78 16.36
N MET A 53 -7.47 12.84 15.73
CA MET A 53 -8.47 13.73 16.36
C MET A 53 -9.72 12.97 16.79
N LEU A 54 -10.24 12.08 15.94
CA LEU A 54 -11.36 11.23 16.31
C LEU A 54 -11.04 10.34 17.51
N ASN A 55 -9.87 9.72 17.52
CA ASN A 55 -9.43 8.86 18.60
C ASN A 55 -9.28 9.62 19.93
N GLU A 56 -8.72 10.85 19.88
CA GLU A 56 -8.70 11.71 21.06
C GLU A 56 -10.11 12.04 21.61
N GLN A 57 -11.06 12.31 20.72
CA GLN A 57 -12.46 12.52 21.11
C GLN A 57 -13.04 11.27 21.76
N LEU A 58 -12.86 10.08 21.15
CA LEU A 58 -13.36 8.81 21.68
C LEU A 58 -12.78 8.50 23.06
N ILE A 59 -11.47 8.71 23.24
CA ILE A 59 -10.79 8.49 24.52
C ILE A 59 -11.34 9.43 25.61
N LYS A 60 -11.55 10.72 25.32
CA LYS A 60 -12.15 11.69 26.23
C LYS A 60 -13.59 11.31 26.63
N GLU A 61 -14.31 10.64 25.71
CA GLU A 61 -15.67 10.11 25.96
C GLU A 61 -15.67 8.74 26.64
N GLY A 62 -14.51 8.15 26.96
CA GLY A 62 -14.38 6.80 27.54
C GLY A 62 -14.76 5.68 26.58
N LYS A 63 -14.73 5.93 25.28
CA LYS A 63 -15.02 4.96 24.21
C LYS A 63 -13.72 4.32 23.67
N ASP A 64 -13.84 3.12 23.11
CA ASP A 64 -12.73 2.40 22.47
C ASP A 64 -12.28 3.13 21.20
N PRO A 65 -11.00 3.54 21.09
CA PRO A 65 -10.50 4.21 19.91
C PRO A 65 -10.49 3.27 18.69
N VAL A 66 -10.51 3.86 17.50
CA VAL A 66 -10.38 3.12 16.23
C VAL A 66 -8.94 2.63 16.09
N ALA A 67 -8.76 1.34 15.89
CA ALA A 67 -7.45 0.76 15.60
C ALA A 67 -7.14 0.93 14.11
N PHE A 68 -6.02 1.56 13.80
CA PHE A 68 -5.46 1.67 12.46
C PHE A 68 -3.93 1.66 12.51
N ASP A 69 -3.32 1.11 11.46
CA ASP A 69 -1.87 1.02 11.38
C ASP A 69 -1.28 2.32 10.83
N HIS A 70 -0.20 2.77 11.43
CA HIS A 70 0.62 3.88 10.94
C HIS A 70 2.04 3.75 11.51
N ASP A 71 3.01 4.30 10.77
CA ASP A 71 4.40 4.33 11.24
C ASP A 71 5.11 5.59 10.70
N CYS A 72 5.67 5.57 9.49
CA CYS A 72 6.49 6.66 8.96
C CYS A 72 5.74 7.99 8.76
N ARG A 73 4.47 7.96 8.40
CA ARG A 73 3.65 9.12 7.99
C ARG A 73 4.23 9.92 6.80
N GLU A 74 5.14 9.32 6.03
CA GLU A 74 5.87 9.91 4.90
C GLU A 74 5.63 9.17 3.57
N GLY A 75 4.69 8.22 3.54
CA GLY A 75 4.36 7.48 2.33
C GLY A 75 5.39 6.43 1.89
N ILE A 76 6.23 5.92 2.80
CA ILE A 76 7.35 5.00 2.46
C ILE A 76 7.30 3.65 3.14
N CYS A 77 6.54 3.46 4.24
CA CYS A 77 6.53 2.19 4.99
C CYS A 77 5.43 1.22 4.60
N GLY A 78 4.37 1.68 3.92
CA GLY A 78 3.25 0.85 3.49
C GLY A 78 2.30 0.41 4.61
N MET A 79 2.39 0.96 5.84
CA MET A 79 1.58 0.50 6.99
C MET A 79 0.15 1.04 6.98
N CYS A 80 -0.07 2.30 6.60
CA CYS A 80 -1.32 3.03 6.73
C CYS A 80 -2.41 2.67 5.70
N GLY A 81 -2.67 1.38 5.46
CA GLY A 81 -3.61 0.92 4.44
C GLY A 81 -5.07 0.93 4.90
N ALA A 82 -5.95 1.62 4.16
CA ALA A 82 -7.41 1.52 4.30
C ALA A 82 -8.12 1.85 2.97
N MET A 83 -9.34 1.31 2.81
CA MET A 83 -10.25 1.74 1.75
C MET A 83 -11.00 2.99 2.22
N VAL A 84 -10.98 4.03 1.43
CA VAL A 84 -11.72 5.28 1.67
C VAL A 84 -12.67 5.51 0.51
N ASN A 85 -13.97 5.55 0.80
CA ASN A 85 -15.03 5.66 -0.20
C ASN A 85 -14.91 4.63 -1.34
N GLY A 86 -14.43 3.42 -1.02
CA GLY A 86 -14.23 2.33 -1.99
C GLY A 86 -12.91 2.40 -2.77
N TYR A 87 -12.06 3.39 -2.54
CA TYR A 87 -10.74 3.52 -3.17
C TYR A 87 -9.63 3.17 -2.18
N ALA A 88 -8.65 2.39 -2.62
CA ALA A 88 -7.49 2.07 -1.79
C ALA A 88 -6.64 3.32 -1.58
N HIS A 89 -6.35 3.67 -0.33
CA HIS A 89 -5.68 4.89 0.12
C HIS A 89 -6.46 6.21 -0.06
N GLY A 90 -7.65 6.20 -0.67
CA GLY A 90 -8.48 7.39 -0.86
C GLY A 90 -8.48 7.93 -2.29
N PRO A 91 -8.94 9.18 -2.50
CA PRO A 91 -9.22 9.72 -3.83
C PRO A 91 -7.98 10.17 -4.61
N ASP A 92 -6.84 10.39 -3.96
CA ASP A 92 -5.65 10.96 -4.59
C ASP A 92 -4.83 9.86 -5.27
N GLU A 93 -4.47 10.06 -6.55
CA GLU A 93 -3.64 9.14 -7.31
C GLU A 93 -2.20 9.11 -6.78
N ALA A 94 -1.50 7.97 -6.94
CA ALA A 94 -0.11 7.75 -6.54
C ALA A 94 0.20 8.17 -5.09
N THR A 95 -0.80 8.09 -4.20
CA THR A 95 -0.75 8.63 -2.85
C THR A 95 -1.07 7.57 -1.81
N THR A 96 -0.36 7.57 -0.68
CA THR A 96 -0.68 6.72 0.48
C THR A 96 -1.65 7.44 1.41
N LEU A 97 -2.37 6.71 2.25
CA LEU A 97 -3.35 7.28 3.17
C LEU A 97 -2.76 8.35 4.11
N CYS A 98 -1.51 8.19 4.53
CA CYS A 98 -0.83 9.19 5.37
C CYS A 98 -0.45 10.48 4.63
N GLN A 99 -0.47 10.47 3.29
CA GLN A 99 -0.22 11.64 2.44
C GLN A 99 -1.49 12.21 1.81
N THR A 100 -2.62 11.51 1.93
CA THR A 100 -3.94 12.06 1.56
C THR A 100 -4.29 13.17 2.56
N HIS A 101 -4.59 14.36 2.05
CA HIS A 101 -4.94 15.52 2.87
C HIS A 101 -6.45 15.75 2.90
N MET A 102 -6.92 16.37 3.98
CA MET A 102 -8.36 16.62 4.15
C MET A 102 -8.92 17.65 3.16
N ARG A 103 -8.06 18.38 2.42
CA ARG A 103 -8.49 19.25 1.30
C ARG A 103 -9.06 18.50 0.09
N SER A 104 -8.84 17.19 0.01
CA SER A 104 -9.45 16.31 -1.00
C SER A 104 -10.92 15.99 -0.70
N PHE A 105 -11.46 16.48 0.43
CA PHE A 105 -12.84 16.31 0.87
C PHE A 105 -13.53 17.66 1.07
N SER A 106 -14.87 17.66 1.07
CA SER A 106 -15.71 18.86 1.22
C SER A 106 -16.39 18.90 2.59
N ASP A 107 -16.73 20.12 3.04
CA ASP A 107 -17.52 20.28 4.27
C ASP A 107 -18.90 19.61 4.14
N GLY A 108 -19.27 18.82 5.12
CA GLY A 108 -20.50 18.03 5.13
C GLY A 108 -20.38 16.63 4.52
N ASP A 109 -19.22 16.25 3.96
CA ASP A 109 -19.04 14.93 3.36
C ASP A 109 -19.24 13.80 4.36
N THR A 110 -19.74 12.68 3.82
CA THR A 110 -19.74 11.39 4.50
C THR A 110 -18.63 10.53 3.91
N ILE A 111 -17.69 10.12 4.74
CA ILE A 111 -16.51 9.34 4.33
C ILE A 111 -16.64 7.93 4.91
N THR A 112 -16.63 6.93 4.03
CA THR A 112 -16.61 5.51 4.40
C THR A 112 -15.17 5.02 4.51
N ILE A 113 -14.82 4.36 5.63
CA ILE A 113 -13.45 3.90 5.92
C ILE A 113 -13.51 2.42 6.31
N GLU A 114 -12.80 1.57 5.58
CA GLU A 114 -12.83 0.12 5.73
C GLU A 114 -11.41 -0.47 5.68
N PRO A 115 -11.17 -1.63 6.33
CA PRO A 115 -9.89 -2.32 6.21
C PRO A 115 -9.71 -2.89 4.80
N TRP A 116 -8.49 -3.36 4.47
CA TRP A 116 -8.27 -4.18 3.29
C TRP A 116 -9.16 -5.43 3.35
N ARG A 117 -10.02 -5.62 2.35
CA ARG A 117 -10.93 -6.77 2.27
C ARG A 117 -10.32 -7.87 1.40
N ALA A 118 -9.42 -8.64 1.95
CA ALA A 118 -8.85 -9.82 1.30
C ALA A 118 -8.77 -10.97 2.30
N LYS A 119 -9.06 -12.20 1.85
CA LYS A 119 -8.94 -13.39 2.70
C LYS A 119 -7.53 -13.57 3.25
N ALA A 120 -6.52 -13.20 2.45
CA ALA A 120 -5.11 -13.27 2.84
C ALA A 120 -4.68 -12.17 3.82
N PHE A 121 -5.55 -11.18 4.09
CA PHE A 121 -5.35 -10.10 5.06
C PHE A 121 -6.46 -10.11 6.13
N PRO A 122 -6.47 -11.08 7.04
CA PRO A 122 -7.49 -11.14 8.08
C PRO A 122 -7.43 -9.90 8.98
N VAL A 123 -8.60 -9.39 9.38
CA VAL A 123 -8.69 -8.22 10.25
C VAL A 123 -8.20 -8.59 11.65
N ILE A 124 -7.21 -7.85 12.16
CA ILE A 124 -6.75 -7.93 13.55
C ILE A 124 -7.73 -7.18 14.46
N LYS A 125 -7.95 -5.91 14.19
CA LYS A 125 -8.93 -5.05 14.85
C LYS A 125 -9.26 -3.85 13.96
N ASP A 126 -10.52 -3.50 13.83
CA ASP A 126 -11.04 -2.36 13.07
C ASP A 126 -10.44 -2.24 11.65
N LEU A 127 -9.54 -1.29 11.41
CA LEU A 127 -8.86 -1.06 10.13
C LEU A 127 -7.53 -1.80 10.01
N ALA A 128 -6.96 -2.30 11.12
CA ALA A 128 -5.70 -3.02 11.12
C ALA A 128 -5.88 -4.47 10.65
N VAL A 129 -5.04 -4.90 9.70
CA VAL A 129 -5.06 -6.23 9.08
C VAL A 129 -3.72 -6.93 9.20
N ASP A 130 -3.74 -8.26 9.27
CA ASP A 130 -2.53 -9.09 9.24
C ASP A 130 -2.02 -9.23 7.80
N ARG A 131 -0.82 -8.73 7.53
CA ARG A 131 -0.14 -8.82 6.23
C ARG A 131 1.06 -9.77 6.24
N THR A 132 1.16 -10.65 7.24
CA THR A 132 2.23 -11.67 7.34
C THR A 132 2.35 -12.52 6.08
N SER A 133 1.26 -12.70 5.31
CA SER A 133 1.29 -13.38 4.02
C SER A 133 2.24 -12.72 3.01
N PHE A 134 2.37 -11.40 3.00
CA PHE A 134 3.36 -10.71 2.16
C PHE A 134 4.79 -11.00 2.58
N GLU A 135 5.05 -11.03 3.88
CA GLU A 135 6.38 -11.35 4.42
C GLU A 135 6.79 -12.78 4.05
N ARG A 136 5.85 -13.74 4.10
CA ARG A 136 6.10 -15.13 3.69
C ARG A 136 6.43 -15.23 2.20
N ILE A 137 5.79 -14.46 1.33
CA ILE A 137 6.17 -14.40 -0.09
C ILE A 137 7.60 -13.89 -0.22
N ILE A 138 7.98 -12.80 0.47
CA ILE A 138 9.34 -12.27 0.41
C ILE A 138 10.34 -13.27 0.98
N GLN A 139 10.06 -13.95 2.08
CA GLN A 139 10.91 -14.98 2.69
C GLN A 139 11.16 -16.15 1.74
N SER A 140 10.25 -16.46 0.83
CA SER A 140 10.39 -17.59 -0.10
C SER A 140 11.38 -17.37 -1.25
N GLY A 141 11.82 -16.11 -1.50
CA GLY A 141 12.75 -15.83 -2.58
C GLY A 141 13.08 -14.34 -2.81
N GLY A 142 12.50 -13.43 -2.04
CA GLY A 142 12.67 -11.98 -2.23
C GLY A 142 14.04 -11.41 -1.79
N TYR A 143 15.08 -12.23 -1.75
CA TYR A 143 16.44 -11.91 -1.31
C TYR A 143 17.47 -12.58 -2.22
N ILE A 144 18.75 -12.30 -1.98
CA ILE A 144 19.89 -12.93 -2.66
C ILE A 144 20.59 -13.83 -1.66
N SER A 145 20.68 -15.13 -1.95
CA SER A 145 21.33 -16.13 -1.07
C SER A 145 22.67 -16.63 -1.63
N VAL A 146 22.93 -16.41 -2.92
CA VAL A 146 24.16 -16.85 -3.58
C VAL A 146 25.22 -15.75 -3.51
N GLY A 147 26.47 -16.12 -3.18
CA GLY A 147 27.60 -15.21 -3.26
C GLY A 147 27.87 -14.82 -4.71
N THR A 148 27.76 -13.54 -5.05
CA THR A 148 27.89 -13.00 -6.42
C THR A 148 29.24 -12.32 -6.67
N GLY A 149 30.22 -12.52 -5.79
CA GLY A 149 31.55 -11.92 -5.87
C GLY A 149 31.68 -10.60 -5.13
N GLY A 150 32.80 -9.92 -5.34
CA GLY A 150 33.12 -8.62 -4.74
C GLY A 150 32.54 -7.43 -5.52
N THR A 151 32.77 -6.23 -5.00
CA THR A 151 32.43 -4.98 -5.68
C THR A 151 33.24 -4.85 -6.96
N PRO A 152 32.60 -4.59 -8.12
CA PRO A 152 33.30 -4.34 -9.36
C PRO A 152 34.09 -3.00 -9.31
N ASP A 153 35.02 -2.79 -10.25
CA ASP A 153 35.69 -1.51 -10.41
C ASP A 153 34.72 -0.37 -10.63
N ALA A 154 35.06 0.83 -10.15
CA ALA A 154 34.19 2.01 -10.20
C ALA A 154 33.70 2.39 -11.61
N ASN A 155 34.51 2.05 -12.65
CA ASN A 155 34.15 2.31 -14.06
C ASN A 155 33.46 1.13 -14.75
N ALA A 156 33.20 0.01 -14.04
CA ALA A 156 32.50 -1.13 -14.62
C ALA A 156 31.01 -0.79 -14.79
N ILE A 157 30.43 -1.22 -15.89
CA ILE A 157 29.00 -1.13 -16.19
C ILE A 157 28.42 -2.55 -16.21
N PRO A 158 28.02 -3.10 -15.03
CA PRO A 158 27.56 -4.50 -14.93
C PRO A 158 26.26 -4.80 -15.69
N ILE A 159 25.40 -3.77 -15.85
CA ILE A 159 24.13 -3.84 -16.59
C ILE A 159 23.86 -2.53 -17.34
N PRO A 160 23.07 -2.55 -18.43
CA PRO A 160 22.59 -1.33 -19.08
C PRO A 160 21.75 -0.46 -18.14
N LYS A 161 21.78 0.86 -18.36
CA LYS A 161 21.01 1.82 -17.54
C LYS A 161 19.52 1.49 -17.51
N GLU A 162 18.93 1.13 -18.64
CA GLU A 162 17.50 0.81 -18.74
C GLU A 162 17.12 -0.41 -17.88
N ALA A 163 18.00 -1.39 -17.73
CA ALA A 163 17.78 -2.53 -16.84
C ALA A 163 17.86 -2.10 -15.37
N ALA A 164 18.82 -1.22 -15.04
CA ALA A 164 18.94 -0.66 -13.71
C ALA A 164 17.71 0.19 -13.34
N ASP A 165 17.25 1.05 -14.25
CA ASP A 165 16.06 1.89 -14.05
C ASP A 165 14.83 1.01 -13.79
N ARG A 166 14.54 0.00 -14.63
CA ARG A 166 13.44 -0.96 -14.41
C ARG A 166 13.56 -1.71 -13.07
N ALA A 167 14.78 -2.06 -12.66
CA ALA A 167 15.00 -2.69 -11.36
C ALA A 167 14.62 -1.75 -10.22
N MET A 168 15.05 -0.49 -10.29
CA MET A 168 14.80 0.51 -9.25
C MET A 168 13.33 0.93 -9.21
N ASP A 169 12.66 1.07 -10.36
CA ASP A 169 11.21 1.33 -10.42
C ASP A 169 10.43 0.20 -9.73
N ALA A 170 10.75 -1.06 -10.02
CA ALA A 170 10.13 -2.19 -9.34
C ALA A 170 10.46 -2.26 -7.84
N ALA A 171 11.66 -1.80 -7.43
CA ALA A 171 12.09 -1.75 -6.03
C ALA A 171 11.33 -0.72 -5.19
N GLN A 172 10.63 0.24 -5.80
CA GLN A 172 9.82 1.24 -5.09
C GLN A 172 8.62 0.65 -4.36
N CYS A 173 8.24 -0.61 -4.63
CA CYS A 173 7.13 -1.27 -3.95
C CYS A 173 7.33 -1.28 -2.43
N ILE A 174 6.39 -0.67 -1.69
CA ILE A 174 6.42 -0.56 -0.22
C ILE A 174 5.58 -1.63 0.49
N GLY A 175 5.02 -2.60 -0.23
CA GLY A 175 4.24 -3.69 0.35
C GLY A 175 2.97 -3.26 1.07
N CYS A 176 2.33 -2.16 0.67
CA CYS A 176 1.16 -1.61 1.36
C CYS A 176 -0.09 -2.48 1.28
N GLY A 177 -0.24 -3.31 0.23
CA GLY A 177 -1.40 -4.18 0.04
C GLY A 177 -2.56 -3.57 -0.77
N ALA A 178 -2.47 -2.30 -1.20
CA ALA A 178 -3.50 -1.65 -2.00
C ALA A 178 -3.85 -2.42 -3.29
N CYS A 179 -2.84 -2.98 -3.96
CA CYS A 179 -3.00 -3.79 -5.17
C CYS A 179 -3.86 -5.05 -4.94
N VAL A 180 -3.76 -5.68 -3.77
CA VAL A 180 -4.59 -6.83 -3.39
C VAL A 180 -6.00 -6.37 -3.04
N ALA A 181 -6.12 -5.29 -2.27
CA ALA A 181 -7.41 -4.79 -1.81
C ALA A 181 -8.30 -4.27 -2.95
N ALA A 182 -7.71 -3.65 -3.98
CA ALA A 182 -8.44 -3.17 -5.16
C ALA A 182 -8.74 -4.27 -6.18
N CYS A 183 -7.99 -5.38 -6.16
CA CYS A 183 -8.17 -6.45 -7.13
C CYS A 183 -9.45 -7.25 -6.86
N PRO A 184 -10.36 -7.42 -7.84
CA PRO A 184 -11.56 -8.25 -7.68
C PRO A 184 -11.27 -9.68 -7.23
N ASN A 185 -10.10 -10.21 -7.57
CA ASN A 185 -9.65 -11.55 -7.21
C ASN A 185 -8.75 -11.56 -5.95
N ALA A 186 -8.48 -10.43 -5.33
CA ALA A 186 -7.49 -10.30 -4.26
C ALA A 186 -6.12 -10.91 -4.62
N SER A 187 -5.63 -10.65 -5.83
CA SER A 187 -4.37 -11.19 -6.36
C SER A 187 -3.17 -10.40 -5.85
N ALA A 188 -2.11 -11.09 -5.43
CA ALA A 188 -0.84 -10.49 -5.03
C ALA A 188 0.19 -10.44 -6.18
N MET A 189 -0.23 -10.65 -7.42
CA MET A 189 0.67 -10.73 -8.58
C MET A 189 1.53 -9.47 -8.75
N LEU A 190 0.97 -8.25 -8.57
CA LEU A 190 1.75 -7.02 -8.70
C LEU A 190 2.81 -6.90 -7.61
N PHE A 191 2.49 -7.20 -6.37
CA PHE A 191 3.44 -7.20 -5.25
C PHE A 191 4.58 -8.20 -5.47
N THR A 192 4.24 -9.45 -5.81
CA THR A 192 5.19 -10.54 -6.03
C THR A 192 6.10 -10.23 -7.23
N SER A 193 5.49 -9.77 -8.33
CA SER A 193 6.22 -9.44 -9.55
C SER A 193 7.18 -8.26 -9.39
N ALA A 194 6.84 -7.27 -8.59
CA ALA A 194 7.73 -6.13 -8.31
C ALA A 194 9.06 -6.61 -7.73
N LYS A 195 9.04 -7.50 -6.72
CA LYS A 195 10.28 -8.04 -6.14
C LYS A 195 11.04 -8.96 -7.10
N ILE A 196 10.34 -9.81 -7.85
CA ILE A 196 10.96 -10.67 -8.87
C ILE A 196 11.63 -9.81 -9.95
N SER A 197 10.94 -8.79 -10.49
CA SER A 197 11.46 -7.88 -11.49
C SER A 197 12.66 -7.08 -11.00
N HIS A 198 12.59 -6.58 -9.77
CA HIS A 198 13.70 -5.89 -9.11
C HIS A 198 14.98 -6.73 -9.20
N LEU A 199 14.95 -7.97 -8.71
CA LEU A 199 16.14 -8.81 -8.66
C LEU A 199 16.50 -9.44 -10.02
N ALA A 200 15.54 -9.70 -10.91
CA ALA A 200 15.79 -10.25 -12.24
C ALA A 200 16.49 -9.25 -13.19
N ASN A 201 16.37 -7.95 -12.94
CA ASN A 201 17.03 -6.91 -13.71
C ASN A 201 18.40 -6.49 -13.14
N LEU A 202 18.79 -7.02 -11.96
CA LEU A 202 20.09 -6.74 -11.33
C LEU A 202 21.08 -7.89 -11.52
N PRO A 203 22.40 -7.61 -11.65
CA PRO A 203 23.42 -8.65 -11.81
C PRO A 203 23.39 -9.65 -10.67
N GLN A 204 23.19 -9.20 -9.43
CA GLN A 204 23.19 -10.03 -8.22
C GLN A 204 22.03 -11.06 -8.20
N GLY A 205 20.93 -10.76 -8.88
CA GLY A 205 19.75 -11.62 -8.89
C GLY A 205 19.73 -12.69 -10.00
N GLN A 206 20.72 -12.69 -10.92
CA GLN A 206 20.65 -13.52 -12.13
C GLN A 206 20.72 -15.02 -11.85
N VAL A 207 21.57 -15.46 -10.92
CA VAL A 207 21.77 -16.89 -10.63
C VAL A 207 20.50 -17.57 -10.14
N GLU A 208 19.69 -16.88 -9.33
CA GLU A 208 18.50 -17.41 -8.68
C GLU A 208 17.19 -16.99 -9.36
N ARG A 209 17.24 -16.28 -10.50
CA ARG A 209 16.08 -15.59 -11.08
C ARG A 209 14.86 -16.49 -11.32
N HIS A 210 15.08 -17.65 -11.91
CA HIS A 210 13.99 -18.61 -12.22
C HIS A 210 13.50 -19.32 -10.97
N LEU A 211 14.40 -19.79 -10.11
CA LEU A 211 14.06 -20.45 -8.86
C LEU A 211 13.29 -19.49 -7.92
N ARG A 212 13.71 -18.24 -7.87
CA ARG A 212 12.99 -17.17 -7.13
C ARG A 212 11.57 -17.05 -7.59
N ALA A 213 11.34 -16.95 -8.91
CA ALA A 213 10.00 -16.83 -9.47
C ALA A 213 9.13 -18.04 -9.10
N ALA A 214 9.65 -19.26 -9.26
CA ALA A 214 8.93 -20.47 -8.90
C ALA A 214 8.56 -20.54 -7.41
N ASN A 215 9.48 -20.19 -6.52
CA ASN A 215 9.25 -20.24 -5.08
C ASN A 215 8.26 -19.17 -4.62
N MET A 216 8.41 -17.93 -5.09
CA MET A 216 7.54 -16.83 -4.67
C MET A 216 6.12 -16.98 -5.22
N ILE A 217 5.93 -17.47 -6.44
CA ILE A 217 4.61 -17.76 -7.00
C ILE A 217 3.94 -18.90 -6.24
N ARG A 218 4.66 -19.99 -5.96
CA ARG A 218 4.12 -21.09 -5.15
C ARG A 218 3.67 -20.62 -3.78
N ALA A 219 4.50 -19.84 -3.09
CA ALA A 219 4.15 -19.27 -1.78
C ALA A 219 2.90 -18.38 -1.86
N MET A 220 2.78 -17.55 -2.90
CA MET A 220 1.60 -16.74 -3.14
C MET A 220 0.32 -17.57 -3.30
N ASP A 221 0.38 -18.65 -4.09
CA ASP A 221 -0.76 -19.55 -4.31
C ASP A 221 -1.16 -20.26 -3.01
N GLU A 222 -0.20 -20.77 -2.25
CA GLU A 222 -0.44 -21.44 -0.96
C GLU A 222 -1.03 -20.53 0.12
N LEU A 223 -0.74 -19.23 0.08
CA LEU A 223 -1.24 -18.23 1.02
C LEU A 223 -2.66 -17.74 0.73
N GLY A 224 -3.29 -18.24 -0.34
CA GLY A 224 -4.69 -18.02 -0.65
C GLY A 224 -4.99 -16.70 -1.36
N PHE A 225 -4.02 -16.12 -2.05
CA PHE A 225 -4.24 -15.04 -2.98
C PHE A 225 -4.90 -15.55 -4.28
N GLY A 226 -5.77 -14.75 -4.86
CA GLY A 226 -6.46 -15.10 -6.10
C GLY A 226 -5.59 -14.91 -7.35
N ASN A 227 -6.02 -15.53 -8.43
CA ASN A 227 -5.34 -15.46 -9.74
C ASN A 227 -5.55 -14.10 -10.41
N CYS A 228 -4.55 -13.64 -11.16
CA CYS A 228 -4.66 -12.44 -11.97
C CYS A 228 -5.51 -12.69 -13.23
N THR A 229 -6.45 -11.78 -13.49
CA THR A 229 -7.27 -11.75 -14.71
C THR A 229 -7.12 -10.43 -15.48
N ASN A 230 -6.02 -9.71 -15.27
CA ASN A 230 -5.60 -8.49 -15.99
C ASN A 230 -6.62 -7.34 -15.94
N HIS A 231 -7.26 -7.11 -14.79
CA HIS A 231 -8.19 -5.98 -14.62
C HIS A 231 -7.50 -4.61 -14.62
N GLY A 232 -6.24 -4.55 -14.17
CA GLY A 232 -5.47 -3.29 -14.12
C GLY A 232 -5.63 -2.48 -12.84
N GLU A 233 -6.61 -2.77 -11.98
CA GLU A 233 -6.87 -2.03 -10.75
C GLU A 233 -5.65 -1.92 -9.83
N CYS A 234 -4.81 -2.96 -9.80
CA CYS A 234 -3.62 -3.00 -8.97
C CYS A 234 -2.58 -1.93 -9.35
N GLU A 235 -2.41 -1.62 -10.64
CA GLU A 235 -1.55 -0.54 -11.13
C GLU A 235 -2.20 0.81 -10.84
N ALA A 236 -3.50 0.96 -11.10
CA ALA A 236 -4.23 2.20 -10.95
C ALA A 236 -4.20 2.76 -9.50
N VAL A 237 -4.26 1.86 -8.49
CA VAL A 237 -4.26 2.27 -7.07
C VAL A 237 -2.86 2.28 -6.44
N CYS A 238 -1.81 1.97 -7.20
CA CYS A 238 -0.49 1.81 -6.61
C CYS A 238 0.13 3.16 -6.21
N PRO A 239 0.38 3.44 -4.92
CA PRO A 239 0.97 4.71 -4.50
C PRO A 239 2.43 4.90 -4.93
N LYS A 240 3.02 3.85 -5.52
CA LYS A 240 4.38 3.84 -6.08
C LYS A 240 4.41 3.55 -7.57
N GLU A 241 3.24 3.60 -8.23
CA GLU A 241 3.08 3.46 -9.68
C GLU A 241 3.74 2.21 -10.29
N ILE A 242 3.80 1.11 -9.51
CA ILE A 242 4.35 -0.17 -9.98
C ILE A 242 3.54 -0.67 -11.18
N LYS A 243 4.21 -0.91 -12.30
CA LYS A 243 3.58 -1.25 -13.58
C LYS A 243 3.26 -2.74 -13.71
N MET A 244 2.14 -3.07 -14.38
CA MET A 244 1.73 -4.45 -14.67
C MET A 244 2.71 -5.20 -15.58
N GLU A 245 3.59 -4.52 -16.31
CA GLU A 245 4.65 -5.17 -17.09
C GLU A 245 5.57 -6.05 -16.24
N ASN A 246 5.70 -5.75 -14.94
CA ASN A 246 6.40 -6.59 -13.98
C ASN A 246 5.78 -8.00 -13.89
N ILE A 247 4.43 -8.11 -14.02
CA ILE A 247 3.73 -9.41 -14.04
C ILE A 247 4.12 -10.21 -15.28
N ALA A 248 4.25 -9.57 -16.44
CA ALA A 248 4.70 -10.24 -17.67
C ALA A 248 6.14 -10.74 -17.52
N LEU A 249 7.03 -9.96 -16.92
CA LEU A 249 8.40 -10.39 -16.62
C LEU A 249 8.40 -11.57 -15.65
N MET A 250 7.65 -11.51 -14.56
CA MET A 250 7.53 -12.60 -13.60
C MET A 250 7.07 -13.90 -14.25
N ASN A 251 6.06 -13.84 -15.12
CA ASN A 251 5.57 -15.02 -15.86
C ASN A 251 6.67 -15.61 -16.76
N ARG A 252 7.45 -14.77 -17.44
CA ARG A 252 8.60 -15.23 -18.24
C ARG A 252 9.64 -15.95 -17.38
N GLU A 253 9.99 -15.40 -16.20
CA GLU A 253 10.92 -16.04 -15.27
C GLU A 253 10.38 -17.38 -14.74
N TYR A 254 9.08 -17.47 -14.48
CA TYR A 254 8.43 -18.69 -14.05
C TYR A 254 8.46 -19.78 -15.13
N PHE A 255 8.18 -19.44 -16.39
CA PHE A 255 8.31 -20.38 -17.50
C PHE A 255 9.75 -20.86 -17.67
N GLY A 256 10.74 -19.99 -17.47
CA GLY A 256 12.16 -20.36 -17.46
C GLY A 256 12.53 -21.37 -16.37
N ALA A 257 11.79 -21.43 -15.27
CA ALA A 257 11.98 -22.43 -14.22
C ALA A 257 11.42 -23.83 -14.56
N MET A 258 10.55 -23.92 -15.58
CA MET A 258 9.91 -25.17 -16.01
C MET A 258 10.67 -25.87 -17.16
N MET A 259 11.61 -25.15 -17.82
CA MET A 259 12.45 -25.68 -18.91
C MET A 259 13.77 -26.22 -18.38
#